data_23f382627cfa5890c13775535001bbed
#
_entry.id   23f382627cfa5890c13775535001bbed
#
_cell.length_a   1.000
_cell.length_b   1.000
_cell.length_c   1.000
_cell.angle_alpha   90.00
_cell.angle_beta   90.00
_cell.angle_gamma   90.00
#
_symmetry.space_group_name_H-M   'P 1'
#
loop_
_entity.id
_entity.type
_entity.pdbx_description
1 polymer ?
#
loop_
_entity_poly.entity_id
_entity_poly.type
_entity_poly.pdbx_seq_one_letter_code
_entity_poly.pdbx_strand_id
1 'polypeptide(L)'
;MSCMLSGARRWASTLARRRVIVSGIQPTGVPHLGNYLGALKTWTTLQNEADPQDELYFFIASLHALTIPQNPKQLYHDRRNLLAALIAVGLDPHRCTIFMQDQVPQHAELSWLLMCQSPFGRLERMTTWKSKIATIQNSASEDLSLIHI
;
A
#
# COMPACT_ATOMS: atom_id res chain seq x y z
N MET A 1 -64.85 -10.88 10.19
CA MET A 1 -63.95 -11.73 9.41
C MET A 1 -62.62 -11.02 9.32
N SER A 2 -61.71 -11.43 10.15
CA SER A 2 -60.41 -10.84 10.38
C SER A 2 -59.40 -11.45 9.39
N CYS A 3 -58.81 -10.64 8.52
CA CYS A 3 -57.73 -11.08 7.63
C CYS A 3 -56.39 -10.75 8.28
N MET A 4 -55.76 -11.76 8.86
CA MET A 4 -54.39 -11.71 9.36
C MET A 4 -53.44 -11.67 8.17
N LEU A 5 -52.87 -10.54 7.88
CA LEU A 5 -51.68 -10.45 7.01
C LEU A 5 -50.45 -10.67 7.86
N SER A 6 -50.01 -11.93 7.82
CA SER A 6 -48.74 -12.41 8.37
C SER A 6 -47.58 -11.63 7.78
N GLY A 7 -46.81 -11.02 8.68
CA GLY A 7 -45.60 -10.30 8.33
C GLY A 7 -44.58 -11.19 7.62
N ALA A 8 -44.31 -10.88 6.39
CA ALA A 8 -43.15 -11.39 5.69
C ALA A 8 -41.89 -10.92 6.43
N ARG A 9 -41.35 -11.78 7.31
CA ARG A 9 -40.04 -11.60 7.89
C ARG A 9 -39.04 -11.51 6.74
N ARG A 10 -38.55 -10.30 6.48
CA ARG A 10 -37.38 -10.09 5.66
C ARG A 10 -36.25 -10.92 6.27
N TRP A 11 -35.99 -12.04 5.67
CA TRP A 11 -34.74 -12.75 5.84
C TRP A 11 -33.66 -11.95 5.08
N ALA A 12 -33.30 -10.81 5.62
CA ALA A 12 -32.00 -10.25 5.34
C ALA A 12 -31.01 -11.14 6.07
N SER A 13 -30.60 -12.23 5.43
CA SER A 13 -29.36 -12.88 5.77
C SER A 13 -28.27 -11.86 5.54
N THR A 14 -27.93 -11.11 6.57
CA THR A 14 -26.68 -10.39 6.65
C THR A 14 -25.62 -11.47 6.75
N LEU A 15 -25.31 -12.12 5.64
CA LEU A 15 -24.03 -12.78 5.47
C LEU A 15 -23.02 -11.66 5.71
N ALA A 16 -22.41 -11.70 6.88
CA ALA A 16 -21.35 -10.78 7.23
C ALA A 16 -20.33 -10.88 6.09
N ARG A 17 -20.29 -9.86 5.25
CA ARG A 17 -19.49 -9.90 4.02
C ARG A 17 -18.05 -9.77 4.47
N ARG A 18 -17.28 -10.86 4.38
CA ARG A 18 -15.84 -10.89 4.59
C ARG A 18 -15.21 -9.71 3.86
N ARG A 19 -14.58 -8.82 4.60
CA ARG A 19 -13.85 -7.68 4.04
C ARG A 19 -12.42 -8.10 3.77
N VAL A 20 -11.90 -7.66 2.65
CA VAL A 20 -10.47 -7.77 2.32
C VAL A 20 -9.93 -6.35 2.27
N ILE A 21 -9.06 -6.01 3.20
CA ILE A 21 -8.47 -4.68 3.33
C ILE A 21 -6.99 -4.78 2.95
N VAL A 22 -6.59 -4.02 1.95
CA VAL A 22 -5.21 -3.99 1.44
C VAL A 22 -4.69 -2.56 1.50
N SER A 23 -3.52 -2.37 2.11
CA SER A 23 -2.87 -1.06 2.14
C SER A 23 -1.35 -1.21 2.17
N GLY A 24 -0.62 -0.21 1.67
CA GLY A 24 0.83 -0.28 1.59
C GLY A 24 1.50 1.05 1.91
N ILE A 25 2.74 0.98 2.37
CA ILE A 25 3.58 2.14 2.65
C ILE A 25 4.95 1.97 2.01
N GLN A 26 5.50 3.05 1.47
CA GLN A 26 6.83 3.03 0.87
C GLN A 26 7.93 3.04 1.94
N PRO A 27 9.03 2.29 1.75
CA PRO A 27 10.18 2.27 2.66
C PRO A 27 11.08 3.50 2.40
N THR A 28 10.64 4.67 2.81
CA THR A 28 11.35 5.95 2.64
C THR A 28 12.09 6.36 3.93
N GLY A 29 12.62 5.40 4.66
CA GLY A 29 13.29 5.60 5.96
C GLY A 29 12.38 5.31 7.16
N VAL A 30 12.70 5.91 8.31
CA VAL A 30 11.90 5.76 9.53
C VAL A 30 10.60 6.55 9.38
N PRO A 31 9.43 5.95 9.65
CA PRO A 31 8.16 6.65 9.59
C PRO A 31 8.14 7.87 10.52
N HIS A 32 7.77 9.02 9.98
CA HIS A 32 7.58 10.24 10.76
C HIS A 32 6.12 10.34 11.26
N LEU A 33 5.84 11.35 12.10
CA LEU A 33 4.53 11.56 12.70
C LEU A 33 3.40 11.64 11.67
N GLY A 34 3.65 12.21 10.49
CA GLY A 34 2.67 12.26 9.41
C GLY A 34 2.30 10.86 8.86
N ASN A 35 3.28 9.96 8.72
CA ASN A 35 3.01 8.58 8.34
C ASN A 35 2.21 7.85 9.43
N TYR A 36 2.56 8.09 10.70
CA TYR A 36 1.83 7.51 11.83
C TYR A 36 0.36 7.94 11.85
N LEU A 37 0.10 9.23 11.82
CA LEU A 37 -1.27 9.77 11.88
C LEU A 37 -2.08 9.49 10.61
N GLY A 38 -1.43 9.53 9.45
CA GLY A 38 -2.08 9.37 8.15
C GLY A 38 -2.40 7.93 7.77
N ALA A 39 -1.59 6.96 8.23
CA ALA A 39 -1.74 5.56 7.84
C ALA A 39 -1.66 4.58 9.01
N LEU A 40 -0.55 4.58 9.78
CA LEU A 40 -0.26 3.48 10.71
C LEU A 40 -1.28 3.39 11.85
N LYS A 41 -1.70 4.53 12.38
CA LYS A 41 -2.77 4.60 13.39
C LYS A 41 -4.09 4.01 12.86
N THR A 42 -4.43 4.30 11.61
CA THR A 42 -5.62 3.74 10.98
C THR A 42 -5.52 2.23 10.81
N TRP A 43 -4.33 1.71 10.46
CA TRP A 43 -4.11 0.27 10.32
C TRP A 43 -4.28 -0.48 11.65
N THR A 44 -3.75 0.06 12.74
CA THR A 44 -3.95 -0.53 14.08
C THR A 44 -5.42 -0.47 14.51
N THR A 45 -6.13 0.60 14.20
CA THR A 45 -7.57 0.70 14.47
C THR A 45 -8.34 -0.35 13.65
N LEU A 46 -8.08 -0.45 12.34
CA LEU A 46 -8.69 -1.46 11.47
C LEU A 46 -8.43 -2.88 11.97
N GLN A 47 -7.20 -3.18 12.40
CA GLN A 47 -6.86 -4.47 12.98
C GLN A 47 -7.66 -4.77 14.25
N ASN A 48 -7.85 -3.77 15.11
CA ASN A 48 -8.55 -3.96 16.38
C ASN A 48 -10.08 -4.10 16.21
N GLU A 49 -10.63 -3.45 15.18
CA GLU A 49 -12.06 -3.45 14.86
C GLU A 49 -12.46 -4.54 13.84
N ALA A 50 -11.49 -5.26 13.28
CA ALA A 50 -11.75 -6.29 12.27
C ALA A 50 -12.46 -7.50 12.87
N ASP A 51 -13.46 -7.99 12.14
CA ASP A 51 -14.08 -9.27 12.45
C ASP A 51 -13.08 -10.43 12.21
N PRO A 52 -13.22 -11.57 12.92
CA PRO A 52 -12.32 -12.72 12.74
C PRO A 52 -12.26 -13.28 11.32
N GLN A 53 -13.25 -12.99 10.49
CA GLN A 53 -13.31 -13.40 9.09
C GLN A 53 -12.76 -12.39 8.10
N ASP A 54 -12.45 -11.16 8.57
CA ASP A 54 -11.84 -10.13 7.73
C ASP A 54 -10.37 -10.45 7.45
N GLU A 55 -9.92 -10.13 6.26
CA GLU A 55 -8.52 -10.28 5.85
C GLU A 55 -7.85 -8.90 5.74
N LEU A 56 -6.77 -8.75 6.48
CA LEU A 56 -5.97 -7.53 6.50
C LEU A 56 -4.60 -7.81 5.90
N TYR A 57 -4.26 -7.09 4.83
CA TYR A 57 -3.00 -7.18 4.12
C TYR A 57 -2.30 -5.82 4.14
N PHE A 58 -1.20 -5.73 4.87
CA PHE A 58 -0.37 -4.54 4.94
C PHE A 58 1.00 -4.84 4.33
N PHE A 59 1.43 -4.03 3.36
CA PHE A 59 2.66 -4.33 2.67
C PHE A 59 3.63 -3.15 2.59
N ILE A 60 4.91 -3.49 2.54
CA ILE A 60 5.98 -2.56 2.25
C ILE A 60 6.13 -2.47 0.74
N ALA A 61 5.84 -1.28 0.19
CA ALA A 61 5.74 -1.00 -1.24
C ALA A 61 7.12 -0.83 -1.88
N SER A 62 7.94 -1.88 -1.82
CA SER A 62 9.34 -1.88 -2.29
C SER A 62 9.46 -1.68 -3.81
N LEU A 63 8.55 -2.25 -4.62
CA LEU A 63 8.53 -2.01 -6.07
C LEU A 63 8.23 -0.53 -6.40
N HIS A 64 7.41 0.12 -5.58
CA HIS A 64 7.12 1.55 -5.72
C HIS A 64 8.36 2.42 -5.45
N ALA A 65 9.21 2.02 -4.52
CA ALA A 65 10.45 2.72 -4.22
C ALA A 65 11.44 2.67 -5.40
N LEU A 66 11.48 1.56 -6.14
CA LEU A 66 12.36 1.36 -7.29
C LEU A 66 12.01 2.21 -8.53
N THR A 67 10.88 2.93 -8.50
CA THR A 67 10.53 3.87 -9.58
C THR A 67 11.37 5.15 -9.59
N ILE A 68 12.23 5.34 -8.60
CA ILE A 68 13.25 6.37 -8.50
C ILE A 68 14.57 5.67 -8.19
N PRO A 69 15.73 6.16 -8.70
CA PRO A 69 17.03 5.57 -8.37
C PRO A 69 17.22 5.44 -6.85
N GLN A 70 17.64 4.26 -6.41
CA GLN A 70 17.79 3.94 -4.99
C GLN A 70 19.17 3.35 -4.72
N ASN A 71 19.75 3.66 -3.57
CA ASN A 71 20.89 2.93 -3.06
C ASN A 71 20.42 1.56 -2.51
N PRO A 72 20.86 0.42 -3.05
CA PRO A 72 20.35 -0.89 -2.65
C PRO A 72 20.57 -1.22 -1.17
N LYS A 73 21.71 -0.80 -0.61
CA LYS A 73 22.04 -1.03 0.82
C LYS A 73 21.11 -0.22 1.72
N GLN A 74 20.89 1.05 1.37
CA GLN A 74 19.98 1.92 2.12
C GLN A 74 18.55 1.38 2.04
N LEU A 75 18.06 1.05 0.85
CA LEU A 75 16.72 0.48 0.67
C LEU A 75 16.50 -0.80 1.50
N TYR A 76 17.53 -1.66 1.59
CA TYR A 76 17.47 -2.85 2.42
C TYR A 76 17.30 -2.50 3.90
N HIS A 77 18.04 -1.53 4.41
CA HIS A 77 17.91 -1.06 5.79
C HIS A 77 16.56 -0.40 6.05
N ASP A 78 16.11 0.46 5.15
CA ASP A 78 14.84 1.18 5.29
C ASP A 78 13.64 0.22 5.32
N ARG A 79 13.65 -0.84 4.52
CA ARG A 79 12.63 -1.89 4.54
C ARG A 79 12.55 -2.58 5.89
N ARG A 80 13.71 -2.92 6.48
CA ARG A 80 13.77 -3.57 7.80
C ARG A 80 13.34 -2.64 8.92
N ASN A 81 13.79 -1.39 8.89
CA ASN A 81 13.41 -0.38 9.86
C ASN A 81 11.90 -0.11 9.81
N LEU A 82 11.34 -0.03 8.60
CA LEU A 82 9.90 0.13 8.43
C LEU A 82 9.13 -1.07 8.99
N LEU A 83 9.56 -2.31 8.70
CA LEU A 83 8.94 -3.50 9.27
C LEU A 83 8.96 -3.48 10.81
N ALA A 84 10.10 -3.14 11.40
CA ALA A 84 10.23 -3.01 12.86
C ALA A 84 9.29 -1.92 13.40
N ALA A 85 9.16 -0.79 12.71
CA ALA A 85 8.25 0.28 13.08
C ALA A 85 6.78 -0.15 13.00
N LEU A 86 6.38 -0.92 11.98
CA LEU A 86 5.01 -1.45 11.86
C LEU A 86 4.62 -2.33 13.07
N ILE A 87 5.53 -3.20 13.49
CA ILE A 87 5.33 -4.05 14.68
C ILE A 87 5.33 -3.20 15.96
N ALA A 88 6.25 -2.24 16.07
CA ALA A 88 6.35 -1.36 17.24
C ALA A 88 5.09 -0.48 17.44
N VAL A 89 4.43 -0.09 16.35
CA VAL A 89 3.16 0.66 16.40
C VAL A 89 1.98 -0.21 16.86
N GLY A 90 2.13 -1.53 16.87
CA GLY A 90 1.12 -2.47 17.37
C GLY A 90 0.43 -3.31 16.31
N LEU A 91 0.98 -3.41 15.10
CA LEU A 91 0.51 -4.41 14.14
C LEU A 91 0.92 -5.81 14.58
N ASP A 92 -0.05 -6.70 14.69
CA ASP A 92 0.13 -8.08 15.11
C ASP A 92 0.11 -9.02 13.89
N PRO A 93 1.23 -9.71 13.59
CA PRO A 93 1.30 -10.67 12.48
C PRO A 93 0.34 -11.87 12.60
N HIS A 94 -0.23 -12.12 13.79
CA HIS A 94 -1.26 -13.16 13.96
C HIS A 94 -2.66 -12.69 13.53
N ARG A 95 -2.87 -11.37 13.43
CA ARG A 95 -4.15 -10.76 13.06
C ARG A 95 -4.16 -10.16 11.65
N CYS A 96 -2.99 -9.82 11.12
CA CYS A 96 -2.85 -9.26 9.78
C CYS A 96 -1.65 -9.89 9.06
N THR A 97 -1.70 -9.91 7.75
CA THR A 97 -0.58 -10.36 6.92
C THR A 97 0.29 -9.16 6.58
N ILE A 98 1.55 -9.18 7.03
CA ILE A 98 2.55 -8.16 6.69
C ILE A 98 3.57 -8.78 5.73
N PHE A 99 3.80 -8.13 4.57
CA PHE A 99 4.71 -8.67 3.57
C PHE A 99 5.45 -7.60 2.77
N MET A 100 6.52 -8.01 2.09
CA MET A 100 7.27 -7.20 1.14
C MET A 100 6.68 -7.39 -0.25
N GLN A 101 6.33 -6.30 -0.93
CA GLN A 101 5.68 -6.35 -2.25
C GLN A 101 6.52 -7.07 -3.30
N ASP A 102 7.85 -6.89 -3.28
CA ASP A 102 8.79 -7.51 -4.22
C ASP A 102 8.99 -9.02 -4.01
N GLN A 103 8.54 -9.57 -2.88
CA GLN A 103 8.54 -11.00 -2.60
C GLN A 103 7.31 -11.74 -3.13
N VAL A 104 6.37 -11.02 -3.73
CA VAL A 104 5.17 -11.58 -4.37
C VAL A 104 5.27 -11.32 -5.89
N PRO A 105 5.81 -12.28 -6.68
CA PRO A 105 6.05 -12.11 -8.12
C PRO A 105 4.80 -11.71 -8.90
N GLN A 106 3.64 -12.18 -8.46
CA GLN A 106 2.34 -11.92 -9.10
C GLN A 106 2.00 -10.42 -9.17
N HIS A 107 2.52 -9.59 -8.26
CA HIS A 107 2.37 -8.14 -8.36
C HIS A 107 3.03 -7.56 -9.61
N ALA A 108 4.23 -8.03 -9.94
CA ALA A 108 4.94 -7.60 -11.14
C ALA A 108 4.28 -8.16 -12.41
N GLU A 109 3.84 -9.41 -12.38
CA GLU A 109 3.14 -10.06 -13.49
C GLU A 109 1.83 -9.33 -13.82
N LEU A 110 1.00 -9.08 -12.81
CA LEU A 110 -0.25 -8.34 -12.97
C LEU A 110 0.01 -6.89 -13.45
N SER A 111 1.03 -6.24 -12.90
CA SER A 111 1.44 -4.90 -13.32
C SER A 111 1.77 -4.86 -14.81
N TRP A 112 2.51 -5.86 -15.31
CA TRP A 112 2.82 -5.98 -16.74
C TRP A 112 1.56 -6.08 -17.60
N LEU A 113 0.63 -6.98 -17.24
CA LEU A 113 -0.64 -7.14 -17.96
C LEU A 113 -1.46 -5.84 -17.99
N LEU A 114 -1.51 -5.13 -16.88
CA LEU A 114 -2.23 -3.85 -16.78
C LEU A 114 -1.54 -2.74 -17.58
N MET A 115 -0.20 -2.71 -17.61
CA MET A 115 0.57 -1.75 -18.43
C MET A 115 0.30 -1.95 -19.93
N CYS A 116 0.21 -3.20 -20.40
CA CYS A 116 -0.15 -3.49 -21.79
C CYS A 116 -1.52 -2.94 -22.22
N GLN A 117 -2.43 -2.75 -21.26
CA GLN A 117 -3.78 -2.21 -21.49
C GLN A 117 -3.86 -0.70 -21.22
N SER A 118 -2.81 -0.08 -20.70
CA SER A 118 -2.84 1.32 -20.25
C SER A 118 -2.37 2.25 -21.37
N PRO A 119 -3.20 3.18 -21.86
CA PRO A 119 -2.77 4.14 -22.88
C PRO A 119 -1.81 5.17 -22.25
N PHE A 120 -0.66 5.37 -22.90
CA PHE A 120 0.41 6.27 -22.43
C PHE A 120 -0.07 7.69 -22.12
N GLY A 121 -0.91 8.27 -22.99
CA GLY A 121 -1.45 9.61 -22.76
C GLY A 121 -2.34 9.76 -21.52
N ARG A 122 -2.81 8.65 -20.94
CA ARG A 122 -3.50 8.67 -19.63
C ARG A 122 -2.49 8.73 -18.49
N LEU A 123 -1.40 7.96 -18.57
CA LEU A 123 -0.34 7.94 -17.56
C LEU A 123 0.36 9.30 -17.47
N GLU A 124 0.68 9.91 -18.61
CA GLU A 124 1.35 11.21 -18.69
C GLU A 124 0.57 12.36 -18.00
N ARG A 125 -0.77 12.27 -17.96
CA ARG A 125 -1.61 13.26 -17.28
C ARG A 125 -1.63 13.12 -15.77
N MET A 126 -1.15 12.01 -15.20
CA MET A 126 -1.16 11.78 -13.75
C MET A 126 -0.15 12.69 -13.04
N THR A 127 -0.57 13.27 -11.92
CA THR A 127 0.29 14.14 -11.09
C THR A 127 1.53 13.41 -10.56
N THR A 128 1.36 12.14 -10.17
CA THR A 128 2.46 11.28 -9.71
C THR A 128 3.49 11.00 -10.79
N TRP A 129 3.09 10.88 -12.06
CA TRP A 129 3.99 10.76 -13.21
C TRP A 129 4.84 12.02 -13.33
N LYS A 130 4.21 13.20 -13.35
CA LYS A 130 4.89 14.49 -13.50
C LYS A 130 5.89 14.75 -12.37
N SER A 131 5.51 14.46 -11.12
CA SER A 131 6.41 14.63 -9.98
C SER A 131 7.63 13.70 -10.04
N LYS A 132 7.46 12.44 -10.46
CA LYS A 132 8.57 11.50 -10.61
C LYS A 132 9.53 11.88 -11.74
N ILE A 133 9.02 12.31 -12.88
CA ILE A 133 9.84 12.82 -13.98
C ILE A 133 10.67 14.01 -13.52
N ALA A 134 10.08 14.98 -12.82
CA ALA A 134 10.79 16.14 -12.28
C ALA A 134 11.92 15.72 -11.31
N THR A 135 11.67 14.73 -10.45
CA THR A 135 12.69 14.21 -9.52
C THR A 135 13.86 13.59 -10.28
N ILE A 136 13.60 12.76 -11.31
CA ILE A 136 14.65 12.12 -12.12
C ILE A 136 15.47 13.16 -12.88
N GLN A 137 14.82 14.17 -13.46
CA GLN A 137 15.51 15.24 -14.20
C GLN A 137 16.41 16.07 -13.28
N ASN A 138 15.96 16.39 -12.07
CA ASN A 138 16.76 17.13 -11.09
C ASN A 138 17.99 16.32 -10.64
N SER A 139 17.82 15.01 -10.36
CA SER A 139 18.95 14.13 -10.02
C SER A 139 19.97 14.02 -11.16
N ALA A 140 19.52 13.92 -12.40
CA ALA A 140 20.41 13.86 -13.55
C ALA A 140 21.18 15.19 -13.78
N SER A 141 20.59 16.33 -13.45
CA SER A 141 21.25 17.64 -13.52
C SER A 141 22.34 17.83 -12.45
N GLU A 142 22.14 17.25 -11.25
CA GLU A 142 23.15 17.26 -10.18
C GLU A 142 24.36 16.39 -10.55
N ASP A 143 24.16 15.21 -11.11
CA ASP A 143 25.24 14.33 -11.56
C ASP A 143 26.07 14.98 -12.69
N LEU A 144 25.44 15.70 -13.60
CA LEU A 144 26.13 16.43 -14.68
C LEU A 144 26.94 17.62 -14.15
N SER A 145 26.53 18.24 -13.04
CA SER A 145 27.28 19.36 -12.44
C SER A 145 28.59 18.91 -11.78
N LEU A 146 28.71 17.65 -11.40
CA LEU A 146 29.92 17.06 -10.83
C LEU A 146 30.98 16.64 -11.87
N ILE A 147 30.60 16.57 -13.14
CA ILE A 147 31.50 16.18 -14.24
C ILE A 147 32.25 17.41 -14.83
N HIS A 148 31.93 18.62 -14.42
CA HIS A 148 32.55 19.88 -14.90
C HIS A 148 33.60 20.46 -13.94
N ILE A 149 34.30 19.62 -13.18
CA ILE A 149 35.51 20.05 -12.41
C ILE A 149 36.73 19.37 -12.98
#